data_c8df82dcdb6cb93faf554dd6484dfa85
#
_entry.id   c8df82dcdb6cb93faf554dd6484dfa85
#
_cell.length_a   1.000
_cell.length_b   1.000
_cell.length_c   1.000
_cell.angle_alpha   90.00
_cell.angle_beta   90.00
_cell.angle_gamma   90.00
#
_symmetry.space_group_name_H-M   'P 1'
#
loop_
_entity.id
_entity.type
_entity.pdbx_description
1 polymer ?
#
loop_
_entity_poly.entity_id
_entity_poly.type
_entity_poly.pdbx_seq_one_letter_code
_entity_poly.pdbx_strand_id
1 'polypeptide(L)' 'MPYFPTLSGEIARRGIKKKAIADALNICNRSLNNKMNGRVPFTWDEVKLIRSQFFPDMSPDDLFMTNAS' A
#
# COMPACT_ATOMS: atom_id res chain seq x y z
N MET A 1 -0.27 -15.61 -2.46
CA MET A 1 -0.02 -14.78 -1.27
C MET A 1 0.21 -13.34 -1.71
N PRO A 2 -0.25 -12.35 -0.96
CA PRO A 2 -0.02 -10.98 -1.33
C PRO A 2 1.47 -10.61 -1.20
N TYR A 3 1.93 -9.76 -2.10
CA TYR A 3 3.32 -9.30 -2.08
C TYR A 3 3.61 -8.47 -0.82
N PHE A 4 2.63 -7.65 -0.42
CA PHE A 4 2.70 -6.85 0.81
C PHE A 4 1.65 -7.37 1.79
N PRO A 5 1.95 -8.44 2.54
CA PRO A 5 0.92 -9.07 3.38
C PRO A 5 0.39 -8.15 4.48
N THR A 6 1.27 -7.36 5.11
CA THR A 6 0.85 -6.44 6.16
C THR A 6 -0.03 -5.33 5.59
N LEU A 7 0.38 -4.74 4.48
CA LEU A 7 -0.41 -3.68 3.83
C LEU A 7 -1.78 -4.20 3.42
N SER A 8 -1.82 -5.36 2.74
CA SER A 8 -3.09 -5.95 2.31
C SER A 8 -3.98 -6.29 3.49
N GLY A 9 -3.42 -6.86 4.54
CA GLY A 9 -4.17 -7.20 5.75
C GLY A 9 -4.74 -5.99 6.45
N GLU A 10 -3.98 -4.92 6.56
CA GLU A 10 -4.44 -3.70 7.20
C GLU A 10 -5.51 -2.99 6.39
N ILE A 11 -5.37 -3.00 5.06
CA ILE A 11 -6.40 -2.44 4.19
C ILE A 11 -7.73 -3.16 4.41
N ALA A 12 -7.71 -4.49 4.44
CA ALA A 12 -8.91 -5.28 4.66
C ALA A 12 -9.46 -5.07 6.06
N ARG A 13 -8.60 -5.09 7.06
CA ARG A 13 -9.02 -4.97 8.46
C ARG A 13 -9.66 -3.61 8.75
N ARG A 14 -9.13 -2.54 8.18
CA ARG A 14 -9.63 -1.19 8.40
C ARG A 14 -10.74 -0.79 7.45
N GLY A 15 -11.08 -1.66 6.49
CA GLY A 15 -12.12 -1.37 5.52
C GLY A 15 -11.75 -0.27 4.54
N ILE A 16 -10.46 -0.08 4.27
CA ILE A 16 -9.98 0.93 3.34
C ILE A 16 -10.18 0.42 1.92
N LYS A 17 -10.72 1.26 1.05
CA LYS A 17 -10.90 0.90 -0.35
C LYS A 17 -9.63 1.22 -1.14
N LYS A 18 -9.24 0.28 -2.01
CA LYS A 18 -8.07 0.50 -2.87
C LYS A 18 -8.25 1.74 -3.75
N LYS A 19 -9.49 2.02 -4.16
CA LYS A 19 -9.77 3.22 -4.94
C LYS A 19 -9.37 4.48 -4.19
N ALA A 20 -9.61 4.53 -2.88
CA ALA A 20 -9.22 5.68 -2.07
C ALA A 20 -7.71 5.88 -2.08
N ILE A 21 -6.97 4.78 -2.00
CA ILE A 21 -5.50 4.86 -2.03
C ILE A 21 -5.03 5.30 -3.42
N ALA A 22 -5.61 4.75 -4.48
CA ALA A 22 -5.26 5.14 -5.85
C ALA A 22 -5.55 6.61 -6.10
N ASP A 23 -6.69 7.10 -5.62
CA ASP A 23 -7.03 8.51 -5.76
C ASP A 23 -6.04 9.41 -5.01
N ALA A 24 -5.64 9.00 -3.81
CA ALA A 24 -4.67 9.74 -3.02
C ALA A 24 -3.30 9.81 -3.71
N LEU A 25 -2.93 8.74 -4.42
CA LEU A 25 -1.67 8.69 -5.16
C LEU A 25 -1.79 9.28 -6.56
N ASN A 26 -2.99 9.65 -6.97
CA ASN A 26 -3.27 10.18 -8.31
C ASN A 26 -2.90 9.18 -9.41
N ILE A 27 -3.24 7.91 -9.18
CA ILE A 27 -3.00 6.83 -10.15
C ILE A 27 -4.30 6.03 -10.32
N CYS A 28 -4.37 5.21 -11.36
CA CYS A 28 -5.53 4.37 -11.56
C CYS A 28 -5.42 3.08 -10.72
N ASN A 29 -6.57 2.39 -10.58
CA ASN A 29 -6.60 1.14 -9.82
C ASN A 29 -5.66 0.09 -10.38
N ARG A 30 -5.52 0.04 -11.71
CA ARG A 30 -4.63 -0.91 -12.36
C ARG A 30 -3.18 -0.67 -11.94
N SER A 31 -2.75 0.59 -11.92
CA SER A 31 -1.40 0.94 -11.48
C SER A 31 -1.19 0.57 -10.03
N LEU A 32 -2.19 0.84 -9.18
CA LEU A 32 -2.11 0.46 -7.78
C LEU A 32 -1.99 -1.06 -7.62
N ASN A 33 -2.79 -1.83 -8.35
CA ASN A 33 -2.73 -3.29 -8.29
C ASN A 33 -1.35 -3.80 -8.70
N ASN A 34 -0.74 -3.22 -9.73
CA ASN A 34 0.60 -3.61 -10.15
C ASN A 34 1.62 -3.35 -9.03
N LYS A 35 1.51 -2.22 -8.34
CA LYS A 35 2.39 -1.91 -7.22
C LYS A 35 2.14 -2.86 -6.04
N MET A 36 0.88 -3.14 -5.74
CA MET A 36 0.53 -4.05 -4.64
C MET A 36 0.97 -5.49 -4.91
N ASN A 37 1.05 -5.88 -6.17
CA ASN A 37 1.52 -7.21 -6.57
C ASN A 37 3.03 -7.30 -6.75
N GLY A 38 3.74 -6.21 -6.53
CA GLY A 38 5.19 -6.19 -6.63
C GLY A 38 5.74 -6.07 -8.04
N ARG A 39 4.87 -5.83 -9.02
CA ARG A 39 5.31 -5.66 -10.42
C ARG A 39 5.99 -4.33 -10.65
N VAL A 40 5.53 -3.31 -9.94
CA VAL A 40 6.09 -1.96 -10.00
C VAL A 40 6.36 -1.53 -8.56
N PRO A 41 7.55 -1.05 -8.24
CA PRO A 41 7.86 -0.65 -6.86
C PRO A 41 7.11 0.63 -6.48
N PHE A 42 6.76 0.72 -5.20
CA PHE A 42 6.27 1.98 -4.64
C PHE A 42 7.44 2.96 -4.54
N THR A 43 7.19 4.23 -4.86
CA THR A 43 8.18 5.26 -4.61
C THR A 43 8.15 5.64 -3.12
N TRP A 44 9.23 6.27 -2.66
CA TRP A 44 9.28 6.72 -1.27
C TRP A 44 8.18 7.72 -0.94
N ASP A 45 7.88 8.62 -1.88
CA ASP A 45 6.80 9.59 -1.69
C ASP A 45 5.45 8.91 -1.55
N GLU A 46 5.20 7.86 -2.36
CA GLU A 46 3.98 7.07 -2.27
C GLU A 46 3.88 6.36 -0.92
N VAL A 47 4.97 5.76 -0.47
CA VAL A 47 5.03 5.09 0.82
C VAL A 47 4.66 6.06 1.95
N LYS A 48 5.29 7.23 1.95
CA LYS A 48 5.04 8.24 2.98
C LYS A 48 3.59 8.72 2.95
N LEU A 49 3.06 8.93 1.76
CA LEU A 49 1.70 9.43 1.62
C LEU A 49 0.68 8.41 2.13
N ILE A 50 0.82 7.17 1.73
CA ILE A 50 -0.09 6.10 2.18
C ILE A 50 -0.02 5.97 3.70
N ARG A 51 1.18 5.94 4.24
CA ARG A 51 1.35 5.82 5.68
C ARG A 51 0.72 6.99 6.41
N SER A 52 1.00 8.22 5.99
CA SER A 52 0.52 9.40 6.72
C SER A 52 -0.99 9.59 6.60
N GLN A 53 -1.61 9.18 5.50
CA GLN A 53 -3.04 9.38 5.32
C GLN A 53 -3.88 8.22 5.84
N PHE A 54 -3.41 7.00 5.68
CA PHE A 54 -4.21 5.82 5.99
C PHE A 54 -3.70 5.06 7.22
N PHE A 55 -2.41 5.09 7.50
CA PHE A 55 -1.81 4.31 8.57
C PHE A 55 -0.84 5.15 9.40
N PRO A 56 -1.32 6.25 10.02
CA PRO A 56 -0.41 7.14 10.76
C PRO A 56 0.19 6.48 12.01
N ASP A 57 -0.42 5.41 12.47
CA ASP A 57 0.02 4.67 13.66
C ASP A 57 1.02 3.56 13.34
N MET A 58 1.36 3.35 12.07
CA MET A 58 2.28 2.29 11.66
C MET A 58 3.54 2.88 11.05
N SER A 59 4.66 2.18 11.22
CA SER A 59 5.89 2.58 10.56
C SER A 59 5.87 2.13 9.10
N PRO A 60 6.51 2.87 8.18
CA PRO A 60 6.54 2.46 6.79
C PRO A 60 7.29 1.13 6.59
N ASP A 61 8.30 0.86 7.40
CA ASP A 61 9.04 -0.39 7.30
C ASP A 61 8.14 -1.60 7.58
N ASP A 62 7.32 -1.51 8.63
CA ASP A 62 6.40 -2.59 8.97
C ASP A 62 5.29 -2.71 7.93
N LEU A 63 4.72 -1.56 7.53
CA LEU A 63 3.58 -1.53 6.63
C LEU A 63 3.93 -2.11 5.25
N PHE A 64 5.10 -1.78 4.73
CA PHE A 64 5.52 -2.21 3.40
C PHE A 64 6.48 -3.39 3.44
N MET A 65 6.47 -4.17 4.52
CA MET A 65 7.24 -5.40 4.59
C MET A 65 6.74 -6.36 3.51
N THR A 66 7.69 -6.89 2.73
CA THR A 66 7.35 -7.81 1.65
C THR A 66 7.42 -9.25 2.13
N ASN A 67 6.80 -10.13 1.34
CA ASN A 67 6.84 -11.56 1.59
C ASN A 67 8.12 -12.19 1.04
N ALA A 68 8.94 -11.43 0.37
CA ALA A 68 10.22 -11.91 -0.15
C ALA A 68 11.22 -12.00 0.99
N SER A 69 11.80 -13.13 1.12
CA SER A 69 12.83 -13.38 2.14
C SER A 69 14.21 -13.34 1.51
#